data_05a1f5cd7ce9e05f1fd6f36c840629b9
#
_entry.id   05a1f5cd7ce9e05f1fd6f36c840629b9
#
_cell.length_a   1.000
_cell.length_b   1.000
_cell.length_c   1.000
_cell.angle_alpha   90.00
_cell.angle_beta   90.00
_cell.angle_gamma   90.00
#
_symmetry.space_group_name_H-M   'P 1'
#
loop_
_entity.id
_entity.type
_entity.pdbx_description
1 polymer ?
#
loop_
_entity_poly.entity_id
_entity_poly.type
_entity_poly.pdbx_seq_one_letter_code
_entity_poly.pdbx_strand_id
1 'polypeptide(L)'
;IDYMFDHFYTNEKENSIFAYLPAPIHRRGKTYEFANYIGNKYDINVKYKSLDDGQKFDYLSQREFIELWSPSLYHFNLDPIDIHPGGQCIQVASVGSIHIGGVNESHHILYPDTATCDEKLLEEKIDEYEKDDKKRFSAIEYAWEKVNENFSFKKIKTQLENLYGS
;
A
#
# COMPACT_ATOMS: atom_id res chain seq x y z
N ILE A 1 9.44 -6.86 -7.68
CA ILE A 1 9.42 -5.40 -7.55
C ILE A 1 9.72 -4.73 -8.90
N ASP A 2 10.88 -4.99 -9.52
CA ASP A 2 11.26 -4.35 -10.79
C ASP A 2 10.20 -4.55 -11.88
N TYR A 3 9.58 -5.74 -11.96
CA TYR A 3 8.46 -6.00 -12.85
C TYR A 3 7.25 -5.08 -12.56
N MET A 4 6.98 -4.79 -11.30
CA MET A 4 5.90 -3.88 -10.92
C MET A 4 6.19 -2.44 -11.33
N PHE A 5 7.44 -1.98 -11.18
CA PHE A 5 7.87 -0.67 -11.66
C PHE A 5 7.65 -0.52 -13.18
N ASP A 6 8.09 -1.53 -13.94
CA ASP A 6 8.07 -1.47 -15.40
C ASP A 6 6.66 -1.55 -16.00
N HIS A 7 5.67 -2.13 -15.27
CA HIS A 7 4.36 -2.48 -15.85
C HIS A 7 3.16 -1.82 -15.17
N PHE A 8 3.29 -1.41 -13.90
CA PHE A 8 2.15 -0.94 -13.09
C PHE A 8 2.37 0.42 -12.43
N TYR A 9 3.58 0.96 -12.47
CA TYR A 9 3.81 2.31 -11.96
C TYR A 9 3.12 3.34 -12.83
N THR A 10 2.33 4.21 -12.22
CA THR A 10 1.70 5.35 -12.88
C THR A 10 1.49 6.48 -11.89
N ASN A 11 1.63 7.71 -12.36
CA ASN A 11 1.26 8.93 -11.61
C ASN A 11 -0.25 9.23 -11.71
N GLU A 12 -0.96 8.60 -12.64
CA GLU A 12 -2.40 8.73 -12.81
C GLU A 12 -3.08 7.63 -11.99
N LYS A 13 -3.59 8.00 -10.82
CA LYS A 13 -4.34 7.10 -9.93
C LYS A 13 -5.80 7.46 -9.91
N GLU A 14 -6.64 6.44 -9.78
CA GLU A 14 -8.04 6.64 -9.44
C GLU A 14 -8.14 7.17 -8.01
N ASN A 15 -8.97 8.18 -7.77
CA ASN A 15 -9.31 8.62 -6.42
C ASN A 15 -10.15 7.54 -5.75
N SER A 16 -9.49 6.49 -5.31
CA SER A 16 -10.11 5.34 -4.66
C SER A 16 -9.23 4.77 -3.56
N ILE A 17 -9.88 4.13 -2.59
CA ILE A 17 -9.26 3.37 -1.52
C ILE A 17 -9.38 1.89 -1.85
N PHE A 18 -8.30 1.16 -1.79
CA PHE A 18 -8.32 -0.30 -1.73
C PHE A 18 -8.09 -0.75 -0.28
N ALA A 19 -9.10 -1.33 0.34
CA ALA A 19 -8.98 -1.85 1.69
C ALA A 19 -8.55 -3.32 1.67
N TYR A 20 -7.38 -3.61 2.22
CA TYR A 20 -6.91 -4.98 2.38
C TYR A 20 -7.58 -5.62 3.60
N LEU A 21 -8.37 -6.65 3.34
CA LEU A 21 -9.11 -7.36 4.38
C LEU A 21 -8.53 -8.77 4.56
N PRO A 22 -7.57 -8.96 5.50
CA PRO A 22 -6.99 -10.29 5.75
C PRO A 22 -8.04 -11.23 6.35
N ALA A 23 -7.86 -12.52 6.15
CA ALA A 23 -8.54 -13.51 6.97
C ALA A 23 -7.83 -13.64 8.34
N PRO A 24 -8.52 -13.81 9.45
CA PRO A 24 -9.94 -14.03 9.63
C PRO A 24 -10.75 -12.72 9.89
N ILE A 25 -12.06 -12.81 9.77
CA ILE A 25 -13.03 -11.71 9.84
C ILE A 25 -12.81 -10.75 11.04
N HIS A 26 -12.50 -11.25 12.23
CA HIS A 26 -12.35 -10.41 13.43
C HIS A 26 -11.15 -9.43 13.36
N ARG A 27 -10.22 -9.61 12.42
CA ARG A 27 -9.08 -8.71 12.18
C ARG A 27 -9.38 -7.61 11.17
N ARG A 28 -10.52 -7.71 10.47
CA ARG A 28 -10.86 -6.83 9.34
C ARG A 28 -11.57 -5.56 9.75
N GLY A 29 -12.31 -5.61 10.88
CA GLY A 29 -13.27 -4.59 11.28
C GLY A 29 -12.71 -3.19 11.19
N LYS A 30 -11.55 -2.95 11.82
CA LYS A 30 -10.93 -1.63 11.83
C LYS A 30 -10.57 -1.10 10.44
N THR A 31 -9.94 -1.92 9.60
CA THR A 31 -9.58 -1.49 8.23
C THR A 31 -10.81 -1.17 7.42
N TYR A 32 -11.84 -2.03 7.49
CA TYR A 32 -13.09 -1.85 6.76
C TYR A 32 -13.85 -0.61 7.23
N GLU A 33 -14.05 -0.47 8.53
CA GLU A 33 -14.76 0.64 9.14
C GLU A 33 -14.08 1.97 8.85
N PHE A 34 -12.77 2.04 9.03
CA PHE A 34 -12.01 3.25 8.78
C PHE A 34 -11.96 3.61 7.29
N ALA A 35 -11.79 2.64 6.38
CA ALA A 35 -11.83 2.89 4.95
C ALA A 35 -13.17 3.48 4.50
N ASN A 36 -14.29 2.92 4.99
CA ASN A 36 -15.62 3.46 4.69
C ASN A 36 -15.85 4.85 5.31
N TYR A 37 -15.36 5.07 6.54
CA TYR A 37 -15.43 6.39 7.16
C TYR A 37 -14.71 7.45 6.32
N ILE A 38 -13.47 7.18 5.91
CA ILE A 38 -12.68 8.09 5.04
C ILE A 38 -13.32 8.24 3.67
N GLY A 39 -13.76 7.14 3.05
CA GLY A 39 -14.45 7.18 1.76
C GLY A 39 -15.68 8.08 1.78
N ASN A 40 -16.52 7.97 2.81
CA ASN A 40 -17.69 8.83 2.97
C ASN A 40 -17.32 10.30 3.27
N LYS A 41 -16.26 10.53 4.05
CA LYS A 41 -15.83 11.88 4.43
C LYS A 41 -15.32 12.70 3.24
N TYR A 42 -14.60 12.06 2.31
CA TYR A 42 -13.93 12.73 1.20
C TYR A 42 -14.54 12.40 -0.18
N ASP A 43 -15.67 11.68 -0.22
CA ASP A 43 -16.30 11.20 -1.46
C ASP A 43 -15.34 10.36 -2.32
N ILE A 44 -14.61 9.44 -1.66
CA ILE A 44 -13.64 8.55 -2.27
C ILE A 44 -14.25 7.15 -2.40
N ASN A 45 -14.16 6.55 -3.59
CA ASN A 45 -14.67 5.20 -3.82
C ASN A 45 -13.86 4.16 -3.06
N VAL A 46 -14.54 3.31 -2.27
CA VAL A 46 -13.89 2.23 -1.50
C VAL A 46 -14.05 0.90 -2.22
N LYS A 47 -12.92 0.30 -2.57
CA LYS A 47 -12.83 -1.04 -3.14
C LYS A 47 -12.24 -1.99 -2.10
N TYR A 48 -12.76 -3.19 -2.01
CA TYR A 48 -12.19 -4.23 -1.13
C TYR A 48 -12.37 -5.60 -1.74
N LYS A 49 -11.49 -6.50 -1.36
CA LYS A 49 -11.64 -7.93 -1.63
C LYS A 49 -11.59 -8.66 -0.29
N SER A 50 -12.70 -9.31 0.05
CA SER A 50 -12.78 -10.18 1.20
C SER A 50 -12.49 -11.62 0.79
N LEU A 51 -11.75 -12.33 1.65
CA LEU A 51 -11.49 -13.76 1.47
C LEU A 51 -12.65 -14.67 1.89
N ASP A 52 -13.71 -14.11 2.51
CA ASP A 52 -14.75 -14.90 3.18
C ASP A 52 -16.18 -14.75 2.62
N ASP A 53 -16.35 -14.14 1.46
CA ASP A 53 -17.71 -13.92 0.91
C ASP A 53 -18.40 -15.21 0.42
N GLY A 54 -17.93 -16.39 0.87
CA GLY A 54 -18.48 -17.69 0.47
C GLY A 54 -18.35 -17.97 -1.05
N GLN A 55 -17.82 -17.03 -1.76
CA GLN A 55 -17.47 -17.19 -3.16
C GLN A 55 -16.21 -18.07 -3.20
N LYS A 56 -16.27 -19.13 -3.98
CA LYS A 56 -15.06 -19.87 -4.36
C LYS A 56 -14.03 -18.80 -4.73
N PHE A 57 -12.84 -18.88 -4.13
CA PHE A 57 -11.71 -18.11 -4.59
C PHE A 57 -11.60 -18.34 -6.09
N ASP A 58 -12.07 -17.41 -6.88
CA ASP A 58 -11.55 -17.29 -8.22
C ASP A 58 -10.10 -16.88 -8.01
N TYR A 59 -9.22 -17.86 -8.16
CA TYR A 59 -7.78 -17.66 -8.09
C TYR A 59 -7.42 -16.68 -9.18
N LEU A 60 -7.42 -15.38 -8.83
CA LEU A 60 -6.81 -14.40 -9.67
C LEU A 60 -5.34 -14.77 -9.81
N SER A 61 -4.84 -14.74 -11.02
CA SER A 61 -3.39 -14.75 -11.23
C SER A 61 -2.78 -13.56 -10.48
N GLN A 62 -1.51 -13.63 -10.17
CA GLN A 62 -0.81 -12.52 -9.51
C GLN A 62 -0.99 -11.21 -10.30
N ARG A 63 -1.01 -11.29 -11.63
CA ARG A 63 -1.20 -10.13 -12.50
C ARG A 63 -2.61 -9.54 -12.36
N GLU A 64 -3.65 -10.36 -12.47
CA GLU A 64 -5.04 -9.92 -12.30
C GLU A 64 -5.28 -9.33 -10.90
N PHE A 65 -4.64 -9.90 -9.88
CA PHE A 65 -4.72 -9.35 -8.53
C PHE A 65 -4.08 -7.96 -8.45
N ILE A 66 -2.91 -7.76 -9.05
CA ILE A 66 -2.25 -6.44 -9.09
C ILE A 66 -3.09 -5.44 -9.90
N GLU A 67 -3.62 -5.83 -11.05
CA GLU A 67 -4.49 -5.01 -11.90
C GLU A 67 -5.75 -4.53 -11.16
N LEU A 68 -6.25 -5.33 -10.22
CA LEU A 68 -7.43 -4.99 -9.41
C LEU A 68 -7.16 -3.81 -8.46
N TRP A 69 -6.01 -3.79 -7.80
CA TRP A 69 -5.75 -2.84 -6.72
C TRP A 69 -4.80 -1.70 -7.10
N SER A 70 -3.88 -1.92 -8.06
CA SER A 70 -2.85 -0.93 -8.42
C SER A 70 -3.38 0.42 -8.93
N PRO A 71 -4.59 0.54 -9.52
CA PRO A 71 -5.13 1.83 -9.89
C PRO A 71 -5.50 2.72 -8.69
N SER A 72 -5.73 2.15 -7.50
CA SER A 72 -6.17 2.90 -6.34
C SER A 72 -5.07 3.81 -5.77
N LEU A 73 -5.44 5.03 -5.42
CA LEU A 73 -4.53 6.01 -4.82
C LEU A 73 -4.09 5.59 -3.42
N TYR A 74 -5.04 5.13 -2.61
CA TYR A 74 -4.81 4.73 -1.23
C TYR A 74 -5.00 3.23 -1.01
N HIS A 75 -4.13 2.65 -0.18
CA HIS A 75 -4.22 1.25 0.25
C HIS A 75 -4.24 1.17 1.77
N PHE A 76 -5.33 0.68 2.32
CA PHE A 76 -5.54 0.64 3.77
C PHE A 76 -5.29 -0.76 4.32
N ASN A 77 -4.46 -0.83 5.37
CA ASN A 77 -4.29 -2.02 6.20
C ASN A 77 -3.99 -1.61 7.65
N LEU A 78 -5.02 -1.62 8.50
CA LEU A 78 -4.92 -1.27 9.92
C LEU A 78 -4.78 -2.50 10.82
N ASP A 79 -4.29 -3.62 10.29
CA ASP A 79 -4.04 -4.81 11.09
C ASP A 79 -2.76 -4.64 11.93
N PRO A 80 -2.86 -4.52 13.27
CA PRO A 80 -1.69 -4.32 14.14
C PRO A 80 -0.85 -5.59 14.29
N ILE A 81 -1.37 -6.75 13.83
CA ILE A 81 -0.71 -8.05 13.94
C ILE A 81 -0.16 -8.48 12.56
N ASP A 82 0.06 -7.56 11.67
CA ASP A 82 0.70 -7.86 10.38
C ASP A 82 2.18 -8.23 10.62
N ILE A 83 2.37 -9.53 10.91
CA ILE A 83 3.69 -10.15 11.11
C ILE A 83 4.42 -10.40 9.80
N HIS A 84 3.76 -10.21 8.67
CA HIS A 84 4.41 -10.35 7.38
C HIS A 84 5.34 -9.16 7.12
N PRO A 85 6.60 -9.40 6.72
CA PRO A 85 7.56 -8.33 6.49
C PRO A 85 7.15 -7.45 5.31
N GLY A 86 6.17 -6.58 5.54
CA GLY A 86 5.83 -5.44 4.72
C GLY A 86 5.63 -5.65 3.22
N GLY A 87 5.41 -6.87 2.76
CA GLY A 87 5.29 -7.17 1.32
C GLY A 87 4.24 -6.31 0.62
N GLN A 88 3.14 -6.03 1.30
CA GLN A 88 2.08 -5.19 0.73
C GLN A 88 2.52 -3.73 0.58
N CYS A 89 3.11 -3.10 1.59
CA CYS A 89 3.53 -1.71 1.49
C CYS A 89 4.63 -1.52 0.42
N ILE A 90 5.53 -2.50 0.26
CA ILE A 90 6.53 -2.52 -0.80
C ILE A 90 5.85 -2.56 -2.18
N GLN A 91 4.85 -3.41 -2.35
CA GLN A 91 4.09 -3.50 -3.61
C GLN A 91 3.34 -2.19 -3.90
N VAL A 92 2.68 -1.60 -2.90
CA VAL A 92 1.96 -0.33 -3.01
C VAL A 92 2.90 0.80 -3.44
N ALA A 93 4.07 0.91 -2.81
CA ALA A 93 5.08 1.89 -3.21
C ALA A 93 5.60 1.66 -4.63
N SER A 94 5.75 0.39 -5.04
CA SER A 94 6.22 0.03 -6.39
C SER A 94 5.29 0.46 -7.52
N VAL A 95 4.02 0.64 -7.24
CA VAL A 95 3.03 1.09 -8.25
C VAL A 95 2.71 2.58 -8.15
N GLY A 96 3.28 3.30 -7.20
CA GLY A 96 3.06 4.75 -7.05
C GLY A 96 1.76 5.10 -6.30
N SER A 97 1.38 4.29 -5.31
CA SER A 97 0.22 4.53 -4.44
C SER A 97 0.67 4.83 -3.01
N ILE A 98 -0.26 5.24 -2.14
CA ILE A 98 0.01 5.54 -0.73
C ILE A 98 -0.53 4.41 0.14
N HIS A 99 0.32 3.86 1.00
CA HIS A 99 -0.10 2.90 2.00
C HIS A 99 -0.49 3.61 3.32
N ILE A 100 -1.65 3.26 3.85
CA ILE A 100 -2.22 3.81 5.08
C ILE A 100 -2.33 2.69 6.12
N GLY A 101 -1.65 2.86 7.24
CA GLY A 101 -1.61 1.87 8.32
C GLY A 101 -0.36 1.01 8.29
N GLY A 102 -0.36 -0.01 9.17
CA GLY A 102 0.79 -0.88 9.36
C GLY A 102 1.80 -0.31 10.35
N VAL A 103 2.57 -1.21 10.99
CA VAL A 103 3.50 -0.83 12.07
C VAL A 103 4.85 -1.55 11.97
N ASN A 104 5.10 -2.30 10.89
CA ASN A 104 6.37 -2.98 10.73
C ASN A 104 7.46 -2.06 10.17
N GLU A 105 8.70 -2.53 10.17
CA GLU A 105 9.87 -1.76 9.75
C GLU A 105 9.74 -1.22 8.32
N SER A 106 9.22 -2.03 7.38
CA SER A 106 9.04 -1.60 6.00
C SER A 106 8.04 -0.45 5.86
N HIS A 107 6.97 -0.43 6.68
CA HIS A 107 6.04 0.69 6.71
C HIS A 107 6.73 1.97 7.19
N HIS A 108 7.52 1.90 8.26
CA HIS A 108 8.26 3.07 8.76
C HIS A 108 9.30 3.59 7.77
N ILE A 109 9.91 2.70 6.98
CA ILE A 109 10.87 3.11 5.94
C ILE A 109 10.16 3.78 4.77
N LEU A 110 9.04 3.22 4.30
CA LEU A 110 8.39 3.64 3.06
C LEU A 110 7.35 4.75 3.27
N TYR A 111 6.62 4.70 4.38
CA TYR A 111 5.51 5.60 4.68
C TYR A 111 5.56 6.06 6.14
N PRO A 112 6.61 6.79 6.56
CA PRO A 112 6.83 7.15 7.97
C PRO A 112 5.65 7.92 8.57
N ASP A 113 4.96 8.71 7.78
CA ASP A 113 3.83 9.54 8.21
C ASP A 113 2.53 8.75 8.44
N THR A 114 2.40 7.57 7.83
CA THR A 114 1.20 6.73 7.90
C THR A 114 1.47 5.34 8.48
N ALA A 115 2.68 5.11 9.00
CA ALA A 115 3.08 3.86 9.65
C ALA A 115 2.55 3.77 11.09
N THR A 116 1.24 3.74 11.24
CA THR A 116 0.53 3.64 12.51
C THR A 116 -0.82 2.97 12.32
N CYS A 117 -1.43 2.45 13.39
CA CYS A 117 -2.82 2.00 13.42
C CYS A 117 -3.71 2.93 14.26
N ASP A 118 -3.24 4.11 14.60
CA ASP A 118 -4.03 5.14 15.25
C ASP A 118 -4.88 5.90 14.21
N GLU A 119 -6.17 5.63 14.20
CA GLU A 119 -7.13 6.16 13.22
C GLU A 119 -7.15 7.69 13.20
N LYS A 120 -6.95 8.35 14.35
CA LYS A 120 -6.95 9.82 14.45
C LYS A 120 -5.73 10.41 13.72
N LEU A 121 -4.54 9.86 13.98
CA LEU A 121 -3.32 10.30 13.31
C LEU A 121 -3.39 10.05 11.79
N LEU A 122 -3.95 8.90 11.38
CA LEU A 122 -4.14 8.58 9.98
C LEU A 122 -5.15 9.52 9.31
N GLU A 123 -6.24 9.84 10.00
CA GLU A 123 -7.23 10.81 9.48
C GLU A 123 -6.61 12.19 9.29
N GLU A 124 -5.84 12.69 10.26
CA GLU A 124 -5.14 13.97 10.17
C GLU A 124 -4.20 13.99 8.95
N LYS A 125 -3.50 12.89 8.69
CA LYS A 125 -2.58 12.80 7.55
C LYS A 125 -3.30 12.70 6.20
N ILE A 126 -4.40 11.94 6.13
CA ILE A 126 -5.23 11.89 4.93
C ILE A 126 -5.84 13.25 4.64
N ASP A 127 -6.32 13.96 5.66
CA ASP A 127 -6.84 15.33 5.54
C ASP A 127 -5.80 16.29 4.95
N GLU A 128 -4.53 16.13 5.32
CA GLU A 128 -3.42 16.88 4.75
C GLU A 128 -3.20 16.54 3.27
N TYR A 129 -3.24 15.27 2.89
CA TYR A 129 -3.07 14.82 1.51
C TYR A 129 -4.23 15.22 0.59
N GLU A 130 -5.46 15.21 1.10
CA GLU A 130 -6.64 15.63 0.33
C GLU A 130 -6.68 17.16 0.12
N LYS A 131 -6.00 17.95 0.97
CA LYS A 131 -5.90 19.40 0.85
C LYS A 131 -4.67 19.89 0.07
N ASP A 132 -3.63 19.07 -0.02
CA ASP A 132 -2.34 19.45 -0.61
C ASP A 132 -1.77 18.34 -1.50
N ASP A 133 -2.05 18.45 -2.79
CA ASP A 133 -1.54 17.52 -3.82
C ASP A 133 -0.01 17.41 -3.80
N LYS A 134 0.72 18.49 -3.49
CA LYS A 134 2.19 18.45 -3.49
C LYS A 134 2.71 17.56 -2.37
N LYS A 135 2.10 17.63 -1.18
CA LYS A 135 2.46 16.76 -0.07
C LYS A 135 2.14 15.30 -0.39
N ARG A 136 0.98 15.08 -0.99
CA ARG A 136 0.57 13.75 -1.45
C ARG A 136 1.56 13.17 -2.46
N PHE A 137 1.92 13.92 -3.49
CA PHE A 137 2.90 13.49 -4.48
C PHE A 137 4.29 13.27 -3.86
N SER A 138 4.74 14.14 -2.96
CA SER A 138 6.01 13.95 -2.27
C SER A 138 6.06 12.67 -1.45
N ALA A 139 4.95 12.26 -0.83
CA ALA A 139 4.89 10.99 -0.11
C ALA A 139 5.00 9.78 -1.06
N ILE A 140 4.37 9.85 -2.24
CA ILE A 140 4.46 8.82 -3.28
C ILE A 140 5.90 8.71 -3.80
N GLU A 141 6.50 9.83 -4.18
CA GLU A 141 7.87 9.88 -4.71
C GLU A 141 8.87 9.35 -3.68
N TYR A 142 8.75 9.79 -2.43
CA TYR A 142 9.59 9.29 -1.35
C TYR A 142 9.51 7.78 -1.20
N ALA A 143 8.30 7.23 -1.14
CA ALA A 143 8.11 5.78 -1.00
C ALA A 143 8.67 5.01 -2.20
N TRP A 144 8.46 5.52 -3.42
CA TRP A 144 8.98 4.93 -4.65
C TRP A 144 10.52 4.92 -4.68
N GLU A 145 11.15 6.04 -4.32
CA GLU A 145 12.61 6.12 -4.23
C GLU A 145 13.15 5.12 -3.20
N LYS A 146 12.54 5.06 -2.03
CA LYS A 146 12.94 4.12 -0.96
C LYS A 146 12.77 2.66 -1.35
N VAL A 147 11.71 2.31 -2.06
CA VAL A 147 11.57 0.94 -2.61
C VAL A 147 12.65 0.65 -3.62
N ASN A 148 12.92 1.55 -4.53
CA ASN A 148 13.97 1.36 -5.53
C ASN A 148 15.36 1.24 -4.89
N GLU A 149 15.64 2.02 -3.84
CA GLU A 149 16.89 1.98 -3.11
C GLU A 149 17.10 0.69 -2.31
N ASN A 150 16.06 0.18 -1.66
CA ASN A 150 16.21 -0.88 -0.66
C ASN A 150 15.71 -2.25 -1.13
N PHE A 151 14.81 -2.31 -2.11
CA PHE A 151 14.09 -3.53 -2.48
C PHE A 151 14.20 -3.88 -3.97
N SER A 152 14.82 -3.04 -4.82
CA SER A 152 15.03 -3.36 -6.24
C SER A 152 16.01 -4.52 -6.40
N PHE A 153 15.61 -5.51 -7.17
CA PHE A 153 16.46 -6.66 -7.47
C PHE A 153 17.74 -6.25 -8.21
N LYS A 154 17.63 -5.28 -9.12
CA LYS A 154 18.79 -4.74 -9.86
C LYS A 154 19.84 -4.18 -8.90
N LYS A 155 19.40 -3.44 -7.88
CA LYS A 155 20.30 -2.84 -6.90
C LYS A 155 20.89 -3.86 -5.93
N ILE A 156 20.08 -4.77 -5.44
CA ILE A 156 20.54 -5.88 -4.58
C ILE A 156 21.55 -6.74 -5.32
N LYS A 157 21.29 -7.06 -6.60
CA LYS A 157 22.23 -7.80 -7.45
C LYS A 157 23.57 -7.08 -7.52
N THR A 158 23.59 -5.78 -7.82
CA THR A 158 24.84 -5.00 -7.89
C THR A 158 25.60 -4.99 -6.56
N GLN A 159 24.89 -4.87 -5.44
CA GLN A 159 25.49 -4.95 -4.11
C GLN A 159 26.12 -6.31 -3.85
N LEU A 160 25.44 -7.40 -4.20
CA LEU A 160 25.96 -8.76 -4.08
C LEU A 160 27.18 -8.99 -4.99
N GLU A 161 27.12 -8.52 -6.23
CA GLU A 161 28.27 -8.58 -7.16
C GLU A 161 29.47 -7.83 -6.61
N ASN A 162 29.28 -6.66 -5.99
CA ASN A 162 30.36 -5.91 -5.36
C ASN A 162 30.94 -6.59 -4.11
N LEU A 163 30.13 -7.39 -3.39
CA LEU A 163 30.58 -8.11 -2.20
C LEU A 163 31.26 -9.45 -2.51
N TYR A 164 30.80 -10.12 -3.54
CA TYR A 164 31.19 -11.51 -3.83
C TYR A 164 31.80 -11.71 -5.23
N GLY A 165 31.65 -10.72 -6.10
CA GLY A 165 32.04 -10.81 -7.50
C GLY A 165 33.36 -10.14 -7.78
N SER A 166 34.36 -10.90 -7.71
CA SER A 166 35.60 -10.64 -8.42
C SER A 166 36.01 -11.92 -9.11
#